data_f7fd6cae21afc223bd8a4b7dab2c99d1
#
_entry.id   f7fd6cae21afc223bd8a4b7dab2c99d1
#
_cell.length_a   1.000
_cell.length_b   1.000
_cell.length_c   1.000
_cell.angle_alpha   90.00
_cell.angle_beta   90.00
_cell.angle_gamma   90.00
#
_symmetry.space_group_name_H-M   'P 1'
#
loop_
_entity.id
_entity.type
_entity.pdbx_description
1 polymer ?
#
loop_
_entity_poly.entity_id
_entity_poly.type
_entity_poly.pdbx_seq_one_letter_code
_entity_poly.pdbx_strand_id
1 'polypeptide(L)'
;MPSRLNRRDFVKLSAAGVGAAAIVGGRRRAAAATSPYPDWLPASTKPPKRGGVLTRASAWDPPVIDPRHTQSVGLFQFAGLTSNRLVRHPFSDEATNPNDLTLKGDLAESWSANADHRVWTFKLRQGVKWQNVPPLNGRELTAADVKYCYEAYAKEGVQAFTFQEIEGMETPDKHTLRVHLKTPNTLFPQNVAEHVAIIFAREVLEEDGDLKKRLIGTGPYILKEHTRKVRVVLQRNPDYWDKGRPSIDEYIILSTPDDATRVAAFRTGQSDIIWRASASDVEAIRKTNPNVQVQAYSNTLAPFGVALAQDKPPFNDVRVRRAISMAIDRQKQVDTVFEGHGILGWGVPYIYYQDTPPTAKDLGPWWQFRPAEAKKLLAEAGHPNGFETTLFYYEYFPQMSSQVQLVQSDLKKNLNINVKITKLDYTTYYGRYVESKWDGMSWGFQSGHAVGLDERTYMYMHSKSTKNFFRVNDPVIDELTTKLRRTPDRAEQRTIAKKIVDREYDQVLRMWMPYDNGFLVFQPHMRNVAAGALRRTDGYGCPTIARSWIDK
;
A
#
# COMPACT_ATOMS: atom_id res chain seq x y z
N MET A 1 46.31 -40.25 -1.21
CA MET A 1 45.38 -40.32 -2.35
C MET A 1 44.11 -41.00 -1.90
N PRO A 2 42.97 -40.32 -1.76
CA PRO A 2 41.69 -40.97 -1.58
C PRO A 2 40.95 -41.02 -2.90
N SER A 3 40.35 -42.17 -3.17
CA SER A 3 39.67 -42.60 -4.38
C SER A 3 38.37 -41.81 -4.63
N ARG A 4 38.17 -41.44 -5.90
CA ARG A 4 36.96 -40.81 -6.42
C ARG A 4 35.78 -41.80 -6.40
N LEU A 5 34.72 -41.49 -5.70
CA LEU A 5 33.42 -42.17 -5.79
C LEU A 5 32.77 -41.90 -7.13
N ASN A 6 32.30 -42.97 -7.79
CA ASN A 6 31.73 -42.98 -9.13
C ASN A 6 30.21 -42.74 -9.09
N ARG A 7 29.68 -42.07 -10.07
CA ARG A 7 28.25 -41.70 -10.22
C ARG A 7 27.25 -42.87 -10.13
N ARG A 8 27.72 -44.13 -10.22
CA ARG A 8 26.89 -45.34 -10.09
C ARG A 8 26.57 -45.74 -8.64
N ASP A 9 27.31 -45.22 -7.66
CA ASP A 9 27.10 -45.56 -6.25
C ASP A 9 26.10 -44.66 -5.56
N PHE A 10 25.80 -43.51 -6.18
CA PHE A 10 24.79 -42.58 -5.66
C PHE A 10 23.33 -43.00 -5.96
N VAL A 11 23.13 -43.88 -6.96
CA VAL A 11 21.80 -44.37 -7.36
C VAL A 11 21.35 -45.60 -6.56
N LYS A 12 22.24 -46.25 -5.82
CA LYS A 12 21.90 -47.48 -5.05
C LYS A 12 21.51 -47.22 -3.59
N LEU A 13 21.61 -45.98 -3.11
CA LEU A 13 21.25 -45.63 -1.72
C LEU A 13 19.86 -45.01 -1.55
N SER A 14 19.09 -44.86 -2.65
CA SER A 14 17.75 -44.29 -2.62
C SER A 14 16.59 -45.29 -2.81
N ALA A 15 16.87 -46.60 -2.70
CA ALA A 15 15.88 -47.65 -2.90
C ALA A 15 15.73 -48.62 -1.72
N ALA A 16 15.63 -48.10 -0.50
CA ALA A 16 15.18 -48.92 0.63
C ALA A 16 14.46 -48.02 1.64
N GLY A 17 13.14 -48.08 1.69
CA GLY A 17 12.34 -47.51 2.79
C GLY A 17 11.10 -46.72 2.37
N VAL A 18 10.21 -47.31 1.61
CA VAL A 18 8.82 -46.79 1.53
C VAL A 18 7.89 -47.80 2.15
N GLY A 19 7.74 -47.68 3.46
CA GLY A 19 6.63 -48.28 4.20
C GLY A 19 5.39 -47.41 3.96
N ALA A 20 4.35 -47.96 3.31
CA ALA A 20 3.08 -47.31 3.11
C ALA A 20 2.35 -47.16 4.46
N ALA A 21 2.39 -45.97 5.02
CA ALA A 21 1.45 -45.54 6.04
C ALA A 21 0.29 -44.83 5.34
N ALA A 22 -0.87 -45.47 5.28
CA ALA A 22 -2.12 -44.86 4.81
C ALA A 22 -2.49 -43.76 5.82
N ILE A 23 -2.18 -42.50 5.48
CA ILE A 23 -2.69 -41.34 6.22
C ILE A 23 -4.09 -41.06 5.69
N VAL A 24 -5.09 -41.46 6.48
CA VAL A 24 -6.45 -40.94 6.38
C VAL A 24 -6.39 -39.46 6.79
N GLY A 25 -6.11 -38.62 5.82
CA GLY A 25 -6.05 -37.17 6.00
C GLY A 25 -7.45 -36.58 6.07
N GLY A 26 -8.01 -36.47 7.27
CA GLY A 26 -9.08 -35.54 7.52
C GLY A 26 -8.66 -34.13 7.10
N ARG A 27 -9.27 -33.59 6.05
CA ARG A 27 -9.09 -32.19 5.64
C ARG A 27 -9.53 -31.29 6.80
N ARG A 28 -8.61 -30.92 7.67
CA ARG A 28 -8.78 -29.75 8.52
C ARG A 28 -8.80 -28.54 7.57
N ARG A 29 -9.95 -27.92 7.40
CA ARG A 29 -10.07 -26.57 6.86
C ARG A 29 -9.17 -25.70 7.75
N ALA A 30 -8.02 -25.28 7.22
CA ALA A 30 -7.21 -24.30 7.89
C ALA A 30 -8.03 -23.00 7.90
N ALA A 31 -8.51 -22.61 9.08
CA ALA A 31 -8.81 -21.23 9.35
C ALA A 31 -7.53 -20.46 9.03
N ALA A 32 -7.63 -19.29 8.40
CA ALA A 32 -6.49 -18.44 8.14
C ALA A 32 -5.64 -18.38 9.42
N ALA A 33 -4.42 -18.89 9.36
CA ALA A 33 -3.59 -19.00 10.54
C ALA A 33 -3.37 -17.58 11.08
N THR A 34 -3.90 -17.30 12.27
CA THR A 34 -3.61 -16.05 12.96
C THR A 34 -2.10 -16.04 13.19
N SER A 35 -1.44 -14.95 12.77
CA SER A 35 -0.01 -14.79 12.98
C SER A 35 0.34 -15.04 14.45
N PRO A 36 1.41 -15.77 14.78
CA PRO A 36 1.87 -15.93 16.16
C PRO A 36 2.43 -14.62 16.74
N TYR A 37 2.54 -13.58 15.92
CA TYR A 37 3.07 -12.27 16.33
C TYR A 37 1.95 -11.24 16.36
N PRO A 38 2.02 -10.27 17.30
CA PRO A 38 1.02 -9.22 17.40
C PRO A 38 1.02 -8.34 16.13
N ASP A 39 -0.14 -7.90 15.71
CA ASP A 39 -0.33 -6.90 14.65
C ASP A 39 -0.15 -5.47 15.16
N TRP A 40 0.05 -5.30 16.46
CA TRP A 40 0.24 -4.03 17.15
C TRP A 40 1.26 -4.16 18.28
N LEU A 41 2.25 -3.25 18.32
CA LEU A 41 3.17 -3.09 19.45
C LEU A 41 2.77 -1.84 20.23
N PRO A 42 2.56 -1.94 21.56
CA PRO A 42 2.19 -0.79 22.37
C PRO A 42 3.32 0.25 22.41
N ALA A 43 2.93 1.51 22.60
CA ALA A 43 3.91 2.58 22.83
C ALA A 43 4.73 2.29 24.10
N SER A 44 6.00 2.72 24.07
CA SER A 44 6.88 2.59 25.22
C SER A 44 6.41 3.51 26.36
N THR A 45 6.39 2.97 27.59
CA THR A 45 6.15 3.75 28.80
C THR A 45 7.38 4.50 29.31
N LYS A 46 8.56 4.19 28.76
CA LYS A 46 9.81 4.89 29.12
C LYS A 46 9.87 6.25 28.42
N PRO A 47 10.45 7.28 29.06
CA PRO A 47 10.67 8.57 28.42
C PRO A 47 11.62 8.45 27.23
N PRO A 48 11.37 9.17 26.13
CA PRO A 48 12.24 9.14 24.97
C PRO A 48 13.65 9.64 25.30
N LYS A 49 14.65 8.90 24.83
CA LYS A 49 16.07 9.34 24.86
C LYS A 49 16.38 10.05 23.53
N ARG A 50 17.17 11.10 23.61
CA ARG A 50 17.68 11.82 22.44
C ARG A 50 19.02 11.25 22.00
N GLY A 51 19.23 11.25 20.69
CA GLY A 51 20.50 10.91 20.08
C GLY A 51 20.49 9.60 19.30
N GLY A 52 21.59 9.34 18.66
CA GLY A 52 21.88 8.11 17.95
C GLY A 52 21.53 8.13 16.47
N VAL A 53 22.00 7.09 15.80
CA VAL A 53 21.79 6.83 14.36
C VAL A 53 20.92 5.60 14.21
N LEU A 54 19.89 5.72 13.40
CA LEU A 54 19.05 4.62 12.97
C LEU A 54 19.43 4.22 11.56
N THR A 55 19.68 2.95 11.32
CA THR A 55 20.00 2.43 9.99
C THR A 55 18.94 1.43 9.52
N ARG A 56 18.51 1.56 8.27
CA ARG A 56 17.59 0.62 7.62
C ARG A 56 18.17 0.16 6.28
N ALA A 57 18.30 -1.13 6.09
CA ALA A 57 18.53 -1.71 4.77
C ALA A 57 17.19 -1.83 4.01
N SER A 58 17.12 -1.27 2.80
CA SER A 58 15.89 -1.19 1.99
C SER A 58 16.11 -1.70 0.57
N ALA A 59 15.15 -2.47 0.06
CA ALA A 59 15.13 -2.90 -1.32
C ALA A 59 14.81 -1.76 -2.31
N TRP A 60 14.25 -0.66 -1.81
CA TRP A 60 13.67 0.38 -2.65
C TRP A 60 14.54 1.62 -2.69
N ASP A 61 15.04 1.93 -3.87
CA ASP A 61 15.74 3.17 -4.18
C ASP A 61 14.81 4.06 -5.03
N PRO A 62 14.56 5.33 -4.66
CA PRO A 62 13.69 6.18 -5.44
C PRO A 62 14.34 6.54 -6.78
N PRO A 63 13.71 6.19 -7.91
CA PRO A 63 14.24 6.60 -9.22
C PRO A 63 14.17 8.11 -9.41
N VAL A 64 13.16 8.74 -8.80
CA VAL A 64 12.88 10.18 -8.80
C VAL A 64 12.39 10.57 -7.41
N ILE A 65 12.84 11.73 -6.91
CA ILE A 65 12.39 12.25 -5.60
C ILE A 65 11.35 13.38 -5.71
N ASP A 66 10.82 13.63 -6.91
CA ASP A 66 9.70 14.56 -7.11
C ASP A 66 8.36 13.85 -6.82
N PRO A 67 7.64 14.23 -5.75
CA PRO A 67 6.39 13.57 -5.36
C PRO A 67 5.25 13.76 -6.35
N ARG A 68 5.35 14.72 -7.29
CA ARG A 68 4.35 14.94 -8.34
C ARG A 68 4.41 13.82 -9.38
N HIS A 69 5.59 13.28 -9.64
CA HIS A 69 5.87 12.38 -10.76
C HIS A 69 6.11 10.93 -10.35
N THR A 70 6.01 10.58 -9.05
CA THR A 70 6.17 9.20 -8.60
C THR A 70 5.28 8.86 -7.42
N GLN A 71 4.84 7.60 -7.39
CA GLN A 71 4.23 6.95 -6.22
C GLN A 71 5.18 5.87 -5.64
N SER A 72 6.47 5.96 -5.93
CA SER A 72 7.46 4.98 -5.53
C SER A 72 7.57 4.86 -4.01
N VAL A 73 7.56 3.61 -3.53
CA VAL A 73 7.90 3.28 -2.14
C VAL A 73 9.26 3.86 -1.75
N GLY A 74 10.23 3.85 -2.68
CA GLY A 74 11.56 4.40 -2.48
C GLY A 74 11.53 5.87 -2.06
N LEU A 75 10.65 6.70 -2.65
CA LEU A 75 10.48 8.08 -2.21
C LEU A 75 9.76 8.16 -0.87
N PHE A 76 8.57 7.55 -0.78
CA PHE A 76 7.71 7.77 0.38
C PHE A 76 8.21 7.11 1.67
N GLN A 77 9.25 6.26 1.62
CA GLN A 77 9.93 5.80 2.82
C GLN A 77 10.69 6.91 3.59
N PHE A 78 10.88 8.10 3.00
CA PHE A 78 11.49 9.25 3.68
C PHE A 78 10.78 10.59 3.42
N ALA A 79 9.99 10.73 2.37
CA ALA A 79 9.33 11.99 2.03
C ALA A 79 8.40 12.50 3.15
N GLY A 80 7.72 11.59 3.85
CA GLY A 80 6.93 11.93 5.03
C GLY A 80 7.75 12.33 6.26
N LEU A 81 9.08 12.19 6.22
CA LEU A 81 10.01 12.69 7.24
C LEU A 81 10.57 14.06 6.89
N THR A 82 10.69 14.37 5.61
CA THR A 82 11.16 15.69 5.15
C THR A 82 10.04 16.71 5.05
N SER A 83 8.80 16.26 4.91
CA SER A 83 7.64 17.12 4.64
C SER A 83 6.44 16.72 5.50
N ASN A 84 5.57 17.68 5.78
CA ASN A 84 4.29 17.47 6.44
C ASN A 84 3.13 17.56 5.44
N ARG A 85 1.92 17.30 5.94
CA ARG A 85 0.62 17.41 5.23
C ARG A 85 -0.29 18.38 5.99
N LEU A 86 -1.47 18.68 5.47
CA LEU A 86 -2.44 19.45 6.25
C LEU A 86 -2.93 18.68 7.46
N VAL A 87 -3.34 17.45 7.23
CA VAL A 87 -3.83 16.52 8.26
C VAL A 87 -3.19 15.15 8.05
N ARG A 88 -3.25 14.29 9.04
CA ARG A 88 -2.64 12.96 9.01
C ARG A 88 -3.44 11.95 9.85
N HIS A 89 -3.14 10.69 9.68
CA HIS A 89 -3.58 9.66 10.61
C HIS A 89 -2.74 9.66 11.90
N PRO A 90 -3.25 9.09 13.02
CA PRO A 90 -2.50 9.04 14.27
C PRO A 90 -1.26 8.16 14.14
N PHE A 91 -0.17 8.56 14.78
CA PHE A 91 1.02 7.73 14.93
C PHE A 91 0.83 6.66 16.01
N SER A 92 1.79 5.74 16.14
CA SER A 92 1.73 4.63 17.07
C SER A 92 1.48 5.02 18.54
N ASP A 93 2.01 6.16 18.96
CA ASP A 93 1.85 6.69 20.31
C ASP A 93 0.56 7.50 20.53
N GLU A 94 -0.19 7.74 19.47
CA GLU A 94 -1.44 8.51 19.47
C GLU A 94 -2.67 7.65 19.16
N ALA A 95 -2.46 6.54 18.45
CA ALA A 95 -3.53 5.65 18.04
C ALA A 95 -4.04 4.82 19.23
N THR A 96 -5.35 4.64 19.31
CA THR A 96 -6.00 3.87 20.37
C THR A 96 -6.05 2.38 20.09
N ASN A 97 -5.93 2.01 18.82
CA ASN A 97 -5.94 0.64 18.33
C ASN A 97 -5.35 0.60 16.91
N PRO A 98 -5.02 -0.58 16.37
CA PRO A 98 -4.41 -0.72 15.04
C PRO A 98 -5.31 -0.21 13.89
N ASN A 99 -6.60 -0.07 14.08
CA ASN A 99 -7.58 0.34 13.10
C ASN A 99 -8.10 1.77 13.32
N ASP A 100 -7.34 2.60 14.02
CA ASP A 100 -7.73 3.99 14.30
C ASP A 100 -7.71 4.84 13.01
N LEU A 101 -8.91 5.20 12.53
CA LEU A 101 -9.15 6.01 11.34
C LEU A 101 -9.33 7.51 11.66
N THR A 102 -9.12 7.93 12.89
CA THR A 102 -9.24 9.34 13.25
C THR A 102 -8.20 10.17 12.48
N LEU A 103 -8.56 11.40 12.19
CA LEU A 103 -7.62 12.36 11.63
C LEU A 103 -7.06 13.24 12.75
N LYS A 104 -5.78 13.53 12.65
CA LYS A 104 -5.04 14.46 13.52
C LYS A 104 -4.53 15.62 12.69
N GLY A 105 -4.45 16.79 13.31
CA GLY A 105 -3.80 17.92 12.67
C GLY A 105 -2.30 17.64 12.45
N ASP A 106 -1.81 18.04 11.27
CA ASP A 106 -0.39 18.12 10.98
C ASP A 106 -0.01 19.60 10.82
N LEU A 107 0.04 20.17 9.63
CA LEU A 107 0.19 21.63 9.46
C LEU A 107 -1.09 22.40 9.81
N ALA A 108 -2.26 21.81 9.62
CA ALA A 108 -3.52 22.38 10.11
C ALA A 108 -3.76 21.96 11.56
N GLU A 109 -4.11 22.91 12.43
CA GLU A 109 -4.54 22.63 13.79
C GLU A 109 -6.03 22.31 13.89
N SER A 110 -6.83 22.81 12.93
CA SER A 110 -8.25 22.53 12.82
C SER A 110 -8.74 22.66 11.38
N TRP A 111 -9.86 22.03 11.10
CA TRP A 111 -10.56 22.14 9.80
C TRP A 111 -12.06 22.00 9.99
N SER A 112 -12.82 22.60 9.09
CA SER A 112 -14.27 22.54 9.06
C SER A 112 -14.79 22.63 7.63
N ALA A 113 -16.01 22.17 7.41
CA ALA A 113 -16.70 22.33 6.14
C ALA A 113 -17.92 23.24 6.29
N ASN A 114 -18.36 23.80 5.16
CA ASN A 114 -19.70 24.37 5.05
C ASN A 114 -20.78 23.26 5.03
N ALA A 115 -22.04 23.63 5.04
CA ALA A 115 -23.17 22.69 5.19
C ALA A 115 -23.24 21.61 4.09
N ASP A 116 -22.85 21.92 2.87
CA ASP A 116 -22.87 20.98 1.73
C ASP A 116 -21.53 20.28 1.47
N HIS A 117 -20.52 20.50 2.31
CA HIS A 117 -19.18 19.93 2.21
C HIS A 117 -18.47 20.21 0.86
N ARG A 118 -18.79 21.34 0.22
CA ARG A 118 -18.07 21.84 -0.95
C ARG A 118 -16.95 22.82 -0.59
N VAL A 119 -17.00 23.44 0.57
CA VAL A 119 -15.96 24.38 1.00
C VAL A 119 -15.35 23.89 2.30
N TRP A 120 -14.06 23.58 2.25
CA TRP A 120 -13.27 23.18 3.40
C TRP A 120 -12.35 24.31 3.85
N THR A 121 -12.40 24.67 5.12
CA THR A 121 -11.51 25.68 5.72
C THR A 121 -10.51 25.00 6.63
N PHE A 122 -9.24 25.19 6.39
CA PHE A 122 -8.13 24.71 7.22
C PHE A 122 -7.47 25.90 7.92
N LYS A 123 -7.32 25.81 9.23
CA LYS A 123 -6.55 26.76 10.05
C LYS A 123 -5.16 26.18 10.28
N LEU A 124 -4.15 26.83 9.75
CA LEU A 124 -2.77 26.38 9.86
C LEU A 124 -2.16 26.78 11.20
N ARG A 125 -1.25 25.96 11.70
CA ARG A 125 -0.39 26.30 12.85
C ARG A 125 0.43 27.52 12.54
N GLN A 126 0.52 28.43 13.51
CA GLN A 126 1.39 29.60 13.42
C GLN A 126 2.83 29.23 13.78
N GLY A 127 3.80 29.93 13.20
CA GLY A 127 5.22 29.75 13.49
C GLY A 127 5.84 28.44 12.98
N VAL A 128 5.15 27.69 12.13
CA VAL A 128 5.75 26.54 11.43
C VAL A 128 6.76 27.06 10.42
N LYS A 129 8.00 26.60 10.56
CA LYS A 129 9.09 27.01 9.67
C LYS A 129 9.40 25.94 8.63
N TRP A 130 9.71 26.38 7.44
CA TRP A 130 10.44 25.56 6.50
C TRP A 130 11.82 25.20 7.08
N GLN A 131 12.38 24.10 6.61
CA GLN A 131 13.74 23.71 6.98
C GLN A 131 14.73 24.85 6.70
N ASN A 132 15.67 25.06 7.62
CA ASN A 132 16.65 26.13 7.52
C ASN A 132 17.81 25.74 6.56
N VAL A 133 17.44 25.62 5.29
CA VAL A 133 18.33 25.36 4.16
C VAL A 133 17.95 26.26 2.98
N PRO A 134 18.90 26.68 2.14
CA PRO A 134 18.59 27.48 0.97
C PRO A 134 17.65 26.73 -0.01
N PRO A 135 16.72 27.42 -0.67
CA PRO A 135 16.47 28.88 -0.61
C PRO A 135 15.53 29.33 0.52
N LEU A 136 14.94 28.42 1.29
CA LEU A 136 13.89 28.71 2.27
C LEU A 136 14.41 29.40 3.54
N ASN A 137 15.63 29.05 3.99
CA ASN A 137 16.32 29.65 5.13
C ASN A 137 15.46 29.82 6.40
N GLY A 138 14.58 28.84 6.67
CA GLY A 138 13.76 28.85 7.87
C GLY A 138 12.60 29.86 7.88
N ARG A 139 12.17 30.38 6.71
CA ARG A 139 10.99 31.24 6.66
C ARG A 139 9.72 30.51 7.14
N GLU A 140 8.75 31.26 7.59
CA GLU A 140 7.46 30.72 8.01
C GLU A 140 6.68 30.13 6.83
N LEU A 141 6.01 28.99 7.06
CA LEU A 141 5.04 28.42 6.15
C LEU A 141 3.74 29.22 6.22
N THR A 142 3.13 29.46 5.06
CA THR A 142 1.86 30.17 4.95
C THR A 142 0.82 29.35 4.16
N ALA A 143 -0.44 29.78 4.21
CA ALA A 143 -1.51 29.16 3.41
C ALA A 143 -1.27 29.31 1.89
N ALA A 144 -0.55 30.35 1.47
CA ALA A 144 -0.15 30.53 0.07
C ALA A 144 0.80 29.41 -0.43
N ASP A 145 1.66 28.90 0.44
CA ASP A 145 2.55 27.77 0.10
C ASP A 145 1.75 26.48 -0.13
N VAL A 146 0.77 26.21 0.72
CA VAL A 146 -0.09 25.04 0.58
C VAL A 146 -0.95 25.14 -0.69
N LYS A 147 -1.51 26.32 -0.94
CA LYS A 147 -2.27 26.61 -2.18
C LYS A 147 -1.42 26.31 -3.42
N TYR A 148 -0.22 26.89 -3.49
CA TYR A 148 0.71 26.65 -4.59
C TYR A 148 1.01 25.15 -4.80
N CYS A 149 1.28 24.44 -3.73
CA CYS A 149 1.59 23.02 -3.77
C CYS A 149 0.41 22.20 -4.35
N TYR A 150 -0.82 22.47 -3.92
CA TYR A 150 -2.00 21.78 -4.40
C TYR A 150 -2.35 22.13 -5.86
N GLU A 151 -2.14 23.40 -6.26
CA GLU A 151 -2.25 23.82 -7.66
C GLU A 151 -1.22 23.12 -8.55
N ALA A 152 0.01 22.99 -8.08
CA ALA A 152 1.05 22.27 -8.81
C ALA A 152 0.72 20.78 -8.98
N TYR A 153 0.17 20.13 -7.95
CA TYR A 153 -0.33 18.75 -8.06
C TYR A 153 -1.51 18.62 -9.01
N ALA A 154 -2.47 19.55 -8.96
CA ALA A 154 -3.66 19.51 -9.83
C ALA A 154 -3.32 19.69 -11.31
N LYS A 155 -2.26 20.45 -11.60
CA LYS A 155 -1.83 20.78 -12.96
C LYS A 155 -1.24 19.58 -13.68
N GLU A 156 -0.41 18.79 -13.00
CA GLU A 156 0.33 17.70 -13.64
C GLU A 156 0.76 16.60 -12.66
N GLY A 157 1.08 15.43 -13.21
CA GLY A 157 1.69 14.34 -12.48
C GLY A 157 0.72 13.28 -11.98
N VAL A 158 1.30 12.27 -11.33
CA VAL A 158 0.58 11.05 -10.92
C VAL A 158 -0.37 11.25 -9.73
N GLN A 159 -0.32 12.42 -9.08
CA GLN A 159 -1.21 12.79 -7.96
C GLN A 159 -2.36 13.72 -8.41
N ALA A 160 -2.38 14.17 -9.66
CA ALA A 160 -3.33 15.16 -10.14
C ALA A 160 -4.79 14.80 -9.85
N PHE A 161 -5.16 13.52 -9.95
CA PHE A 161 -6.51 13.05 -9.68
C PHE A 161 -7.05 13.39 -8.28
N THR A 162 -6.17 13.48 -7.26
CA THR A 162 -6.56 13.86 -5.89
C THR A 162 -6.93 15.33 -5.80
N PHE A 163 -6.24 16.18 -6.55
CA PHE A 163 -6.35 17.63 -6.47
C PHE A 163 -7.18 18.25 -7.59
N GLN A 164 -7.45 17.52 -8.68
CA GLN A 164 -8.30 17.99 -9.79
C GLN A 164 -9.77 18.20 -9.40
N GLU A 165 -10.21 17.67 -8.26
CA GLU A 165 -11.54 17.96 -7.69
C GLU A 165 -11.64 19.35 -7.07
N ILE A 166 -10.53 20.02 -6.85
CA ILE A 166 -10.48 21.40 -6.38
C ILE A 166 -10.91 22.32 -7.53
N GLU A 167 -11.93 23.12 -7.27
CA GLU A 167 -12.42 24.16 -8.18
C GLU A 167 -11.60 25.44 -8.01
N GLY A 168 -11.25 25.77 -6.76
CA GLY A 168 -10.46 26.93 -6.43
C GLY A 168 -9.99 26.93 -4.98
N MET A 169 -9.06 27.81 -4.67
CA MET A 169 -8.55 27.99 -3.30
C MET A 169 -8.34 29.47 -2.97
N GLU A 170 -8.67 29.85 -1.75
CA GLU A 170 -8.48 31.19 -1.19
C GLU A 170 -7.55 31.13 0.02
N THR A 171 -6.79 32.19 0.21
CA THR A 171 -5.95 32.41 1.40
C THR A 171 -6.32 33.75 2.03
N PRO A 172 -7.44 33.81 2.81
CA PRO A 172 -7.95 35.06 3.36
C PRO A 172 -6.94 35.74 4.30
N ASP A 173 -6.09 34.96 4.92
CA ASP A 173 -4.98 35.40 5.74
C ASP A 173 -3.80 34.40 5.64
N LYS A 174 -2.69 34.69 6.29
CA LYS A 174 -1.46 33.86 6.23
C LYS A 174 -1.66 32.41 6.69
N HIS A 175 -2.65 32.16 7.55
CA HIS A 175 -2.82 30.88 8.22
C HIS A 175 -4.20 30.24 7.94
N THR A 176 -4.95 30.77 6.99
CA THR A 176 -6.24 30.21 6.60
C THR A 176 -6.24 29.82 5.13
N LEU A 177 -6.49 28.54 4.85
CA LEU A 177 -6.72 28.02 3.51
C LEU A 177 -8.20 27.62 3.39
N ARG A 178 -8.90 28.14 2.38
CA ARG A 178 -10.21 27.65 1.94
C ARG A 178 -10.06 26.91 0.64
N VAL A 179 -10.63 25.71 0.58
CA VAL A 179 -10.63 24.84 -0.60
C VAL A 179 -12.05 24.67 -1.06
N HIS A 180 -12.34 25.08 -2.29
CA HIS A 180 -13.62 24.91 -2.97
C HIS A 180 -13.55 23.65 -3.83
N LEU A 181 -14.50 22.74 -3.67
CA LEU A 181 -14.58 21.49 -4.42
C LEU A 181 -15.65 21.59 -5.51
N LYS A 182 -15.42 20.95 -6.65
CA LYS A 182 -16.38 20.84 -7.75
C LYS A 182 -17.67 20.13 -7.33
N THR A 183 -17.56 19.17 -6.43
CA THR A 183 -18.69 18.38 -5.89
C THR A 183 -18.54 18.20 -4.36
N PRO A 184 -19.67 18.02 -3.63
CA PRO A 184 -19.61 17.70 -2.21
C PRO A 184 -18.74 16.48 -1.92
N ASN A 185 -17.81 16.61 -0.94
CA ASN A 185 -16.97 15.49 -0.54
C ASN A 185 -16.62 15.55 0.95
N THR A 186 -17.31 14.75 1.76
CA THR A 186 -17.07 14.63 3.21
C THR A 186 -15.75 13.91 3.53
N LEU A 187 -15.17 13.21 2.54
CA LEU A 187 -13.93 12.44 2.67
C LEU A 187 -12.67 13.25 2.25
N PHE A 188 -12.84 14.50 1.81
CA PHE A 188 -11.72 15.33 1.35
C PHE A 188 -10.57 15.45 2.37
N PRO A 189 -10.82 15.63 3.71
CA PRO A 189 -9.73 15.64 4.69
C PRO A 189 -8.92 14.32 4.72
N GLN A 190 -9.56 13.16 4.45
CA GLN A 190 -8.84 11.89 4.33
C GLN A 190 -7.93 11.88 3.09
N ASN A 191 -8.39 12.45 1.97
CA ASN A 191 -7.61 12.50 0.73
C ASN A 191 -6.32 13.32 0.91
N VAL A 192 -6.38 14.43 1.64
CA VAL A 192 -5.20 15.27 1.94
C VAL A 192 -4.41 14.81 3.16
N ALA A 193 -4.88 13.77 3.87
CA ALA A 193 -4.12 13.06 4.89
C ALA A 193 -3.20 11.98 4.31
N GLU A 194 -3.41 11.59 3.06
CA GLU A 194 -2.63 10.55 2.42
C GLU A 194 -1.16 10.93 2.26
N HIS A 195 -0.27 9.93 2.31
CA HIS A 195 1.18 10.13 2.24
C HIS A 195 1.65 10.86 0.98
N VAL A 196 0.85 10.83 -0.07
CA VAL A 196 1.13 11.50 -1.35
C VAL A 196 0.82 13.00 -1.34
N ALA A 197 0.09 13.50 -0.34
CA ALA A 197 -0.33 14.89 -0.23
C ALA A 197 0.66 15.76 0.58
N ILE A 198 1.97 15.45 0.52
CA ILE A 198 3.01 16.20 1.22
C ILE A 198 3.17 17.62 0.65
N ILE A 199 3.49 18.56 1.52
CA ILE A 199 3.74 19.95 1.13
C ILE A 199 5.22 20.14 0.87
N PHE A 200 5.57 20.60 -0.33
CA PHE A 200 6.93 20.84 -0.80
C PHE A 200 7.17 22.35 -1.04
N ALA A 201 8.43 22.72 -1.07
CA ALA A 201 8.83 24.12 -1.22
C ALA A 201 8.61 24.64 -2.64
N ARG A 202 7.85 25.73 -2.75
CA ARG A 202 7.59 26.46 -4.01
C ARG A 202 8.90 26.91 -4.67
N GLU A 203 9.78 27.51 -3.88
CA GLU A 203 11.04 28.11 -4.37
C GLU A 203 11.93 27.07 -5.05
N VAL A 204 11.97 25.83 -4.55
CA VAL A 204 12.73 24.75 -5.19
C VAL A 204 12.18 24.44 -6.58
N LEU A 205 10.84 24.38 -6.70
CA LEU A 205 10.20 24.11 -7.99
C LEU A 205 10.42 25.25 -8.99
N GLU A 206 10.40 26.50 -8.52
CA GLU A 206 10.62 27.69 -9.37
C GLU A 206 12.08 27.84 -9.80
N GLU A 207 13.03 27.53 -8.91
CA GLU A 207 14.47 27.63 -9.22
C GLU A 207 14.96 26.47 -10.09
N ASP A 208 14.60 25.22 -9.75
CA ASP A 208 15.14 24.01 -10.39
C ASP A 208 14.25 23.51 -11.54
N GLY A 209 12.99 23.98 -11.63
CA GLY A 209 11.96 23.47 -12.55
C GLY A 209 11.37 22.12 -12.15
N ASP A 210 12.00 21.42 -11.19
CA ASP A 210 11.52 20.15 -10.64
C ASP A 210 12.03 19.94 -9.21
N LEU A 211 11.60 18.83 -8.57
CA LEU A 211 12.05 18.47 -7.21
C LEU A 211 13.01 17.27 -7.22
N LYS A 212 13.66 16.97 -8.35
CA LYS A 212 14.47 15.74 -8.52
C LYS A 212 15.77 15.74 -7.72
N LYS A 213 16.28 16.93 -7.34
CA LYS A 213 17.54 17.07 -6.61
C LYS A 213 17.35 17.43 -5.15
N ARG A 214 16.32 18.20 -4.83
CA ARG A 214 16.07 18.77 -3.51
C ARG A 214 14.62 18.54 -3.12
N LEU A 215 14.37 17.91 -1.99
CA LEU A 215 13.04 17.81 -1.37
C LEU A 215 13.11 18.51 -0.02
N ILE A 216 12.72 19.78 0.00
CA ILE A 216 12.67 20.64 1.18
C ILE A 216 11.22 20.77 1.64
N GLY A 217 10.98 20.51 2.91
CA GLY A 217 9.67 20.59 3.54
C GLY A 217 9.74 21.23 4.91
N THR A 218 8.73 20.93 5.72
CA THR A 218 8.61 21.39 7.12
C THR A 218 8.79 20.25 8.10
N GLY A 219 9.20 19.08 7.62
CA GLY A 219 9.24 17.84 8.38
C GLY A 219 10.35 17.75 9.42
N PRO A 220 10.31 16.65 10.23
CA PRO A 220 11.24 16.43 11.34
C PRO A 220 12.67 16.15 10.93
N TYR A 221 12.93 15.79 9.67
CA TYR A 221 14.28 15.52 9.15
C TYR A 221 14.56 16.30 7.89
N ILE A 222 15.82 16.68 7.73
CA ILE A 222 16.37 17.36 6.57
C ILE A 222 17.08 16.32 5.70
N LEU A 223 16.79 16.27 4.41
CA LEU A 223 17.48 15.43 3.44
C LEU A 223 18.90 15.98 3.24
N LYS A 224 19.92 15.25 3.70
CA LYS A 224 21.33 15.60 3.58
C LYS A 224 22.00 14.99 2.37
N GLU A 225 21.66 13.75 2.06
CA GLU A 225 22.23 13.01 0.95
C GLU A 225 21.19 12.09 0.31
N HIS A 226 21.17 12.06 -1.01
CA HIS A 226 20.51 11.05 -1.80
C HIS A 226 21.48 10.59 -2.90
N THR A 227 22.21 9.52 -2.63
CA THR A 227 23.06 8.86 -3.62
C THR A 227 22.36 7.62 -4.14
N ARG A 228 21.89 7.70 -5.39
CA ARG A 228 21.11 6.64 -6.01
C ARG A 228 21.80 5.29 -5.92
N LYS A 229 21.03 4.25 -5.58
CA LYS A 229 21.47 2.86 -5.40
C LYS A 229 22.54 2.68 -4.31
N VAL A 230 22.79 3.70 -3.50
CA VAL A 230 23.73 3.67 -2.39
C VAL A 230 23.02 3.94 -1.08
N ARG A 231 22.58 5.18 -0.84
CA ARG A 231 21.92 5.56 0.41
C ARG A 231 21.17 6.88 0.35
N VAL A 232 20.26 7.02 1.32
CA VAL A 232 19.63 8.29 1.70
C VAL A 232 20.06 8.59 3.14
N VAL A 233 20.47 9.83 3.42
CA VAL A 233 20.82 10.30 4.77
C VAL A 233 19.92 11.46 5.16
N LEU A 234 19.25 11.29 6.27
CA LEU A 234 18.33 12.27 6.86
C LEU A 234 18.88 12.72 8.21
N GLN A 235 19.03 14.02 8.42
CA GLN A 235 19.47 14.62 9.67
C GLN A 235 18.31 15.29 10.39
N ARG A 236 18.27 15.19 11.72
CA ARG A 236 17.25 15.83 12.55
C ARG A 236 17.14 17.33 12.22
N ASN A 237 15.90 17.80 12.06
CA ASN A 237 15.57 19.22 11.95
C ASN A 237 15.48 19.84 13.36
N PRO A 238 16.40 20.73 13.77
CA PRO A 238 16.37 21.32 15.11
C PRO A 238 15.19 22.29 15.30
N ASP A 239 14.70 22.86 14.20
CA ASP A 239 13.62 23.85 14.18
C ASP A 239 12.23 23.24 13.98
N TYR A 240 12.11 21.88 14.07
CA TYR A 240 10.83 21.21 13.87
C TYR A 240 9.76 21.72 14.85
N TRP A 241 8.57 21.96 14.33
CA TRP A 241 7.46 22.57 15.08
C TRP A 241 6.94 21.72 16.25
N ASP A 242 6.94 20.37 16.11
CA ASP A 242 6.54 19.42 17.16
C ASP A 242 7.71 19.24 18.15
N LYS A 243 7.72 20.10 19.17
CA LYS A 243 8.85 20.22 20.10
C LYS A 243 9.15 18.90 20.82
N GLY A 244 10.46 18.64 20.97
CA GLY A 244 10.95 17.39 21.54
C GLY A 244 11.13 16.27 20.54
N ARG A 245 10.78 16.47 19.30
CA ARG A 245 10.90 15.50 18.19
C ARG A 245 11.73 16.05 17.03
N PRO A 246 12.32 15.16 16.21
CA PRO A 246 12.51 13.73 16.46
C PRO A 246 13.54 13.47 17.55
N SER A 247 13.56 12.27 18.13
CA SER A 247 14.55 11.89 19.15
C SER A 247 15.88 11.43 18.52
N ILE A 248 15.83 10.74 17.38
CA ILE A 248 16.99 10.19 16.66
C ILE A 248 17.67 11.31 15.86
N ASP A 249 19.00 11.39 15.92
CA ASP A 249 19.76 12.45 15.27
C ASP A 249 19.88 12.25 13.75
N GLU A 250 20.07 11.00 13.34
CA GLU A 250 20.29 10.66 11.94
C GLU A 250 19.55 9.38 11.55
N TYR A 251 18.94 9.36 10.38
CA TYR A 251 18.33 8.18 9.80
C TYR A 251 18.96 7.89 8.45
N ILE A 252 19.55 6.71 8.33
CA ILE A 252 20.23 6.23 7.12
C ILE A 252 19.43 5.11 6.48
N ILE A 253 19.12 5.24 5.21
CA ILE A 253 18.49 4.20 4.40
C ILE A 253 19.53 3.69 3.40
N LEU A 254 19.99 2.46 3.58
CA LEU A 254 20.93 1.80 2.69
C LEU A 254 20.18 1.09 1.56
N SER A 255 20.57 1.33 0.33
CA SER A 255 20.02 0.60 -0.82
C SER A 255 20.59 -0.82 -0.85
N THR A 256 19.75 -1.80 -0.53
CA THR A 256 20.11 -3.21 -0.42
C THR A 256 19.03 -4.06 -1.10
N PRO A 257 19.11 -4.24 -2.42
CA PRO A 257 18.05 -4.92 -3.18
C PRO A 257 17.88 -6.40 -2.82
N ASP A 258 18.95 -7.08 -2.47
CA ASP A 258 18.96 -8.51 -2.16
C ASP A 258 18.41 -8.80 -0.75
N ASP A 259 17.42 -9.70 -0.65
CA ASP A 259 16.73 -10.06 0.59
C ASP A 259 17.67 -10.72 1.61
N ALA A 260 18.53 -11.64 1.18
CA ALA A 260 19.45 -12.34 2.07
C ALA A 260 20.48 -11.38 2.66
N THR A 261 20.95 -10.41 1.87
CA THR A 261 21.86 -9.35 2.33
C THR A 261 21.18 -8.45 3.36
N ARG A 262 19.90 -8.11 3.20
CA ARG A 262 19.14 -7.33 4.21
C ARG A 262 19.00 -8.09 5.52
N VAL A 263 18.67 -9.38 5.45
CA VAL A 263 18.57 -10.25 6.64
C VAL A 263 19.92 -10.36 7.33
N ALA A 264 21.02 -10.54 6.59
CA ALA A 264 22.37 -10.61 7.15
C ALA A 264 22.78 -9.28 7.84
N ALA A 265 22.51 -8.13 7.20
CA ALA A 265 22.79 -6.81 7.77
C ALA A 265 22.03 -6.59 9.09
N PHE A 266 20.79 -7.05 9.17
CA PHE A 266 20.01 -6.97 10.41
C PHE A 266 20.59 -7.90 11.52
N ARG A 267 20.89 -9.15 11.19
CA ARG A 267 21.45 -10.12 12.16
C ARG A 267 22.78 -9.67 12.76
N THR A 268 23.59 -8.95 12.00
CA THR A 268 24.88 -8.38 12.42
C THR A 268 24.77 -7.01 13.09
N GLY A 269 23.57 -6.43 13.20
CA GLY A 269 23.34 -5.12 13.80
C GLY A 269 23.70 -3.92 12.89
N GLN A 270 23.97 -4.17 11.60
CA GLN A 270 24.21 -3.10 10.61
C GLN A 270 22.90 -2.43 10.15
N SER A 271 21.75 -3.08 10.41
CA SER A 271 20.42 -2.52 10.19
C SER A 271 19.57 -2.71 11.44
N ASP A 272 18.83 -1.68 11.81
CA ASP A 272 17.95 -1.71 13.00
C ASP A 272 16.54 -2.21 12.66
N ILE A 273 16.16 -2.22 11.38
CA ILE A 273 14.81 -2.53 10.92
C ILE A 273 14.85 -3.41 9.68
N ILE A 274 14.04 -4.47 9.66
CA ILE A 274 13.62 -5.15 8.43
C ILE A 274 12.14 -4.84 8.19
N TRP A 275 11.85 -4.35 7.01
CA TRP A 275 10.51 -4.12 6.52
C TRP A 275 10.10 -5.26 5.58
N ARG A 276 9.03 -6.01 5.93
CA ARG A 276 8.55 -7.16 5.16
C ARG A 276 9.49 -8.36 5.15
N ALA A 277 9.92 -8.81 6.33
CA ALA A 277 10.52 -10.12 6.47
C ALA A 277 9.48 -11.22 6.14
N SER A 278 9.90 -12.31 5.51
CA SER A 278 9.10 -13.52 5.39
C SER A 278 8.99 -14.26 6.72
N ALA A 279 8.11 -15.24 6.83
CA ALA A 279 8.04 -16.08 8.02
C ALA A 279 9.34 -16.85 8.25
N SER A 280 9.93 -17.40 7.20
CA SER A 280 11.23 -18.09 7.22
C SER A 280 12.37 -17.16 7.64
N ASP A 281 12.37 -15.88 7.20
CA ASP A 281 13.34 -14.88 7.66
C ASP A 281 13.22 -14.62 9.16
N VAL A 282 12.00 -14.44 9.67
CA VAL A 282 11.75 -14.23 11.10
C VAL A 282 12.27 -15.39 11.94
N GLU A 283 12.00 -16.63 11.51
CA GLU A 283 12.53 -17.82 12.18
C GLU A 283 14.06 -17.86 12.17
N ALA A 284 14.68 -17.57 11.02
CA ALA A 284 16.14 -17.54 10.90
C ALA A 284 16.78 -16.44 11.77
N ILE A 285 16.16 -15.26 11.82
CA ILE A 285 16.62 -14.16 12.66
C ILE A 285 16.52 -14.53 14.14
N ARG A 286 15.39 -15.08 14.59
CA ARG A 286 15.19 -15.40 16.01
C ARG A 286 16.10 -16.48 16.55
N LYS A 287 16.60 -17.37 15.71
CA LYS A 287 17.63 -18.37 16.10
C LYS A 287 18.94 -17.70 16.55
N THR A 288 19.30 -16.56 16.00
CA THR A 288 20.55 -15.85 16.32
C THR A 288 20.33 -14.58 17.16
N ASN A 289 19.16 -13.98 17.04
CA ASN A 289 18.76 -12.73 17.69
C ASN A 289 17.41 -12.94 18.41
N PRO A 290 17.34 -13.70 19.51
CA PRO A 290 16.07 -14.13 20.13
C PRO A 290 15.23 -12.97 20.70
N ASN A 291 15.85 -11.85 21.03
CA ASN A 291 15.22 -10.71 21.69
C ASN A 291 14.65 -9.66 20.71
N VAL A 292 14.64 -9.93 19.40
CA VAL A 292 14.08 -9.00 18.42
C VAL A 292 12.59 -8.81 18.62
N GLN A 293 12.12 -7.61 18.33
CA GLN A 293 10.70 -7.30 18.32
C GLN A 293 10.12 -7.64 16.94
N VAL A 294 9.04 -8.40 16.91
CA VAL A 294 8.37 -8.80 15.67
C VAL A 294 6.93 -8.34 15.72
N GLN A 295 6.50 -7.67 14.67
CA GLN A 295 5.11 -7.26 14.47
C GLN A 295 4.59 -7.85 13.17
N ALA A 296 3.43 -8.50 13.20
CA ALA A 296 2.77 -8.96 11.99
C ALA A 296 2.36 -7.73 11.15
N TYR A 297 2.64 -7.82 9.87
CA TYR A 297 2.33 -6.79 8.91
C TYR A 297 1.21 -7.29 8.00
N SER A 298 -0.04 -7.21 8.48
CA SER A 298 -1.17 -7.45 7.58
C SER A 298 -1.24 -6.31 6.58
N ASN A 299 -0.97 -6.63 5.32
CA ASN A 299 -0.98 -5.63 4.26
C ASN A 299 -2.43 -5.33 3.84
N THR A 300 -3.14 -4.53 4.64
CA THR A 300 -4.53 -4.15 4.37
C THR A 300 -4.69 -3.34 3.06
N LEU A 301 -3.62 -3.06 2.32
CA LEU A 301 -3.57 -1.82 1.56
C LEU A 301 -3.20 -1.88 0.08
N ALA A 302 -2.64 -2.95 -0.44
CA ALA A 302 -2.36 -3.04 -1.85
C ALA A 302 -2.52 -4.46 -2.33
N PRO A 303 -3.72 -4.92 -2.40
CA PRO A 303 -3.95 -6.18 -3.04
C PRO A 303 -3.56 -6.06 -4.50
N PHE A 304 -2.79 -7.01 -4.92
CA PHE A 304 -2.61 -7.31 -6.32
C PHE A 304 -3.79 -8.14 -6.79
N GLY A 305 -4.08 -8.07 -8.06
CA GLY A 305 -5.16 -8.85 -8.61
C GLY A 305 -5.18 -8.80 -10.13
N VAL A 306 -6.24 -9.36 -10.66
CA VAL A 306 -6.53 -9.38 -12.09
C VAL A 306 -7.62 -8.36 -12.39
N ALA A 307 -7.30 -7.38 -13.22
CA ALA A 307 -8.29 -6.54 -13.89
C ALA A 307 -8.72 -7.22 -15.19
N LEU A 308 -10.01 -7.15 -15.47
CA LEU A 308 -10.60 -7.65 -16.70
C LEU A 308 -11.07 -6.49 -17.57
N ALA A 309 -10.97 -6.60 -18.88
CA ALA A 309 -11.46 -5.61 -19.83
C ALA A 309 -13.01 -5.61 -19.86
N GLN A 310 -13.65 -5.13 -18.80
CA GLN A 310 -15.09 -5.28 -18.53
C GLN A 310 -16.00 -4.61 -19.56
N ASP A 311 -15.52 -3.69 -20.35
CA ASP A 311 -16.22 -3.01 -21.44
C ASP A 311 -16.21 -3.81 -22.75
N LYS A 312 -15.53 -4.98 -22.78
CA LYS A 312 -15.32 -5.78 -23.98
C LYS A 312 -15.71 -7.25 -23.78
N PRO A 313 -16.25 -7.91 -24.84
CA PRO A 313 -16.43 -9.35 -24.80
C PRO A 313 -15.10 -10.10 -24.62
N PRO A 314 -15.09 -11.23 -23.92
CA PRO A 314 -16.23 -11.83 -23.23
C PRO A 314 -16.41 -11.31 -21.79
N PHE A 315 -15.56 -10.38 -21.31
CA PHE A 315 -15.50 -9.93 -19.92
C PHE A 315 -16.63 -8.96 -19.52
N ASN A 316 -17.36 -8.41 -20.48
CA ASN A 316 -18.58 -7.62 -20.23
C ASN A 316 -19.73 -8.46 -19.66
N ASP A 317 -19.72 -9.80 -19.87
CA ASP A 317 -20.66 -10.71 -19.22
C ASP A 317 -20.20 -11.05 -17.80
N VAL A 318 -21.04 -10.73 -16.81
CA VAL A 318 -20.75 -11.04 -15.41
C VAL A 318 -20.60 -12.54 -15.14
N ARG A 319 -21.28 -13.40 -15.91
CA ARG A 319 -21.16 -14.86 -15.78
C ARG A 319 -19.75 -15.33 -16.11
N VAL A 320 -19.13 -14.73 -17.13
CA VAL A 320 -17.72 -15.00 -17.47
C VAL A 320 -16.79 -14.58 -16.34
N ARG A 321 -16.96 -13.37 -15.79
CA ARG A 321 -16.14 -12.88 -14.68
C ARG A 321 -16.28 -13.76 -13.43
N ARG A 322 -17.50 -14.15 -13.09
CA ARG A 322 -17.79 -15.07 -11.97
C ARG A 322 -17.16 -16.45 -12.19
N ALA A 323 -17.29 -17.01 -13.41
CA ALA A 323 -16.67 -18.29 -13.76
C ALA A 323 -15.14 -18.25 -13.61
N ILE A 324 -14.48 -17.21 -14.13
CA ILE A 324 -13.04 -17.01 -13.98
C ILE A 324 -12.65 -16.95 -12.49
N SER A 325 -13.39 -16.18 -11.68
CA SER A 325 -13.09 -16.05 -10.26
C SER A 325 -13.21 -17.38 -9.49
N MET A 326 -14.27 -18.17 -9.76
CA MET A 326 -14.46 -19.49 -9.15
C MET A 326 -13.44 -20.55 -9.62
N ALA A 327 -12.83 -20.36 -10.76
CA ALA A 327 -11.85 -21.29 -11.32
C ALA A 327 -10.45 -21.14 -10.75
N ILE A 328 -10.16 -20.07 -10.00
CA ILE A 328 -8.84 -19.76 -9.44
C ILE A 328 -8.77 -20.25 -7.99
N ASP A 329 -7.81 -21.13 -7.71
CA ASP A 329 -7.56 -21.65 -6.36
C ASP A 329 -6.66 -20.68 -5.56
N ARG A 330 -7.31 -19.75 -4.86
CA ARG A 330 -6.62 -18.75 -4.03
C ARG A 330 -5.96 -19.37 -2.80
N GLN A 331 -6.55 -20.43 -2.22
CA GLN A 331 -5.94 -21.11 -1.08
C GLN A 331 -4.63 -21.78 -1.48
N LYS A 332 -4.58 -22.41 -2.65
CA LYS A 332 -3.34 -22.97 -3.18
C LYS A 332 -2.25 -21.90 -3.34
N GLN A 333 -2.61 -20.69 -3.76
CA GLN A 333 -1.63 -19.59 -3.83
C GLN A 333 -1.12 -19.20 -2.42
N VAL A 334 -2.01 -19.13 -1.41
CA VAL A 334 -1.60 -18.90 -0.02
C VAL A 334 -0.60 -19.96 0.42
N ASP A 335 -0.91 -21.22 0.17
CA ASP A 335 -0.12 -22.36 0.66
C ASP A 335 1.23 -22.48 -0.05
N THR A 336 1.27 -22.24 -1.37
CA THR A 336 2.47 -22.52 -2.20
C THR A 336 3.35 -21.31 -2.48
N VAL A 337 2.75 -20.10 -2.57
CA VAL A 337 3.51 -18.87 -2.87
C VAL A 337 3.88 -18.12 -1.61
N PHE A 338 3.04 -18.21 -0.58
CA PHE A 338 3.22 -17.47 0.68
C PHE A 338 3.41 -18.39 1.88
N GLU A 339 3.79 -19.65 1.67
CA GLU A 339 4.15 -20.62 2.74
C GLU A 339 3.05 -20.77 3.83
N GLY A 340 1.77 -20.61 3.44
CA GLY A 340 0.63 -20.60 4.36
C GLY A 340 0.39 -19.28 5.09
N HIS A 341 1.23 -18.28 4.93
CA HIS A 341 1.15 -16.97 5.60
C HIS A 341 0.48 -15.87 4.76
N GLY A 342 0.00 -16.18 3.56
CA GLY A 342 -0.76 -15.24 2.73
C GLY A 342 -2.15 -14.96 3.30
N ILE A 343 -2.67 -13.78 2.99
CA ILE A 343 -4.06 -13.40 3.27
C ILE A 343 -4.84 -13.24 1.98
N LEU A 344 -6.14 -13.49 2.05
CA LEU A 344 -7.03 -13.22 0.92
C LEU A 344 -7.08 -11.72 0.64
N GLY A 345 -7.06 -11.35 -0.64
CA GLY A 345 -7.10 -9.96 -1.05
C GLY A 345 -8.51 -9.35 -0.98
N TRP A 346 -8.59 -8.06 -0.70
CA TRP A 346 -9.81 -7.25 -0.75
C TRP A 346 -9.51 -5.84 -1.27
N GLY A 347 -10.51 -5.22 -1.90
CA GLY A 347 -10.35 -3.94 -2.59
C GLY A 347 -10.41 -2.73 -1.68
N VAL A 348 -11.43 -2.71 -0.84
CA VAL A 348 -11.61 -1.65 0.17
C VAL A 348 -11.10 -2.20 1.50
N PRO A 349 -10.25 -1.49 2.25
CA PRO A 349 -9.80 -1.94 3.56
C PRO A 349 -10.99 -2.28 4.46
N TYR A 350 -10.99 -3.48 5.02
CA TYR A 350 -12.12 -4.01 5.78
C TYR A 350 -12.52 -3.11 6.97
N ILE A 351 -11.57 -2.39 7.54
CA ILE A 351 -11.78 -1.45 8.64
C ILE A 351 -12.82 -0.35 8.33
N TYR A 352 -13.11 -0.12 7.07
CA TYR A 352 -14.15 0.83 6.64
C TYR A 352 -15.56 0.26 6.66
N TYR A 353 -15.73 -1.08 6.72
CA TYR A 353 -17.05 -1.69 6.64
C TYR A 353 -17.29 -2.86 7.62
N GLN A 354 -16.23 -3.39 8.25
CA GLN A 354 -16.33 -4.45 9.29
C GLN A 354 -15.13 -4.40 10.24
N ASP A 355 -15.19 -5.16 11.35
CA ASP A 355 -14.19 -5.07 12.41
C ASP A 355 -13.04 -6.07 12.26
N THR A 356 -13.28 -7.15 11.52
CA THR A 356 -12.32 -8.23 11.30
C THR A 356 -12.05 -8.42 9.82
N PRO A 357 -10.86 -8.95 9.44
CA PRO A 357 -10.57 -9.29 8.06
C PRO A 357 -11.63 -10.22 7.47
N PRO A 358 -12.06 -10.01 6.20
CA PRO A 358 -13.03 -10.88 5.56
C PRO A 358 -12.46 -12.28 5.34
N THR A 359 -13.31 -13.28 5.59
CA THR A 359 -13.04 -14.67 5.25
C THR A 359 -13.48 -14.99 3.81
N ALA A 360 -13.08 -16.14 3.29
CA ALA A 360 -13.56 -16.57 1.96
C ALA A 360 -15.10 -16.62 1.87
N LYS A 361 -15.80 -16.86 3.00
CA LYS A 361 -17.26 -16.84 3.06
C LYS A 361 -17.81 -15.43 2.90
N ASP A 362 -17.17 -14.44 3.54
CA ASP A 362 -17.59 -13.03 3.49
C ASP A 362 -17.42 -12.43 2.09
N LEU A 363 -16.47 -12.95 1.30
CA LEU A 363 -16.27 -12.55 -0.09
C LEU A 363 -17.37 -13.08 -1.03
N GLY A 364 -18.19 -14.03 -0.57
CA GLY A 364 -19.32 -14.58 -1.30
C GLY A 364 -18.99 -15.80 -2.18
N PRO A 365 -20.00 -16.34 -2.90
CA PRO A 365 -19.87 -17.61 -3.59
C PRO A 365 -18.90 -17.57 -4.78
N TRP A 366 -18.79 -16.44 -5.47
CA TRP A 366 -17.94 -16.27 -6.65
C TRP A 366 -16.44 -16.25 -6.34
N TRP A 367 -16.08 -16.14 -5.08
CA TRP A 367 -14.71 -16.10 -4.59
C TRP A 367 -14.22 -17.44 -4.03
N GLN A 368 -15.11 -18.43 -3.98
CA GLN A 368 -14.78 -19.79 -3.54
C GLN A 368 -14.33 -20.62 -4.74
N PHE A 369 -13.32 -21.48 -4.54
CA PHE A 369 -12.85 -22.38 -5.59
C PHE A 369 -13.88 -23.46 -5.89
N ARG A 370 -14.58 -23.34 -7.02
CA ARG A 370 -15.65 -24.22 -7.48
C ARG A 370 -15.56 -24.47 -8.98
N PRO A 371 -14.52 -25.20 -9.44
CA PRO A 371 -14.23 -25.32 -10.88
C PRO A 371 -15.35 -26.00 -11.69
N ALA A 372 -16.09 -26.94 -11.11
CA ALA A 372 -17.21 -27.59 -11.81
C ALA A 372 -18.37 -26.60 -12.08
N GLU A 373 -18.75 -25.79 -11.06
CA GLU A 373 -19.76 -24.75 -11.21
C GLU A 373 -19.29 -23.64 -12.16
N ALA A 374 -18.00 -23.28 -12.07
CA ALA A 374 -17.38 -22.31 -12.97
C ALA A 374 -17.46 -22.73 -14.44
N LYS A 375 -17.18 -23.99 -14.73
CA LYS A 375 -17.27 -24.54 -16.09
C LYS A 375 -18.71 -24.50 -16.62
N LYS A 376 -19.70 -24.86 -15.79
CA LYS A 376 -21.13 -24.77 -16.14
C LYS A 376 -21.53 -23.34 -16.45
N LEU A 377 -21.18 -22.40 -15.58
CA LEU A 377 -21.51 -20.98 -15.74
C LEU A 377 -20.87 -20.38 -17.00
N LEU A 378 -19.62 -20.77 -17.32
CA LEU A 378 -18.95 -20.35 -18.53
C LEU A 378 -19.63 -20.87 -19.80
N ALA A 379 -20.10 -22.12 -19.76
CA ALA A 379 -20.87 -22.71 -20.88
C ALA A 379 -22.22 -21.99 -21.07
N GLU A 380 -22.94 -21.67 -19.99
CA GLU A 380 -24.18 -20.87 -20.00
C GLU A 380 -23.94 -19.45 -20.54
N ALA A 381 -22.72 -18.92 -20.38
CA ALA A 381 -22.31 -17.65 -20.96
C ALA A 381 -21.90 -17.73 -22.46
N GLY A 382 -22.03 -18.91 -23.08
CA GLY A 382 -21.75 -19.11 -24.50
C GLY A 382 -20.32 -19.58 -24.81
N HIS A 383 -19.53 -19.98 -23.81
CA HIS A 383 -18.13 -20.40 -23.98
C HIS A 383 -17.87 -21.81 -23.44
N PRO A 384 -18.59 -22.87 -23.92
CA PRO A 384 -18.46 -24.22 -23.38
C PRO A 384 -17.07 -24.84 -23.58
N ASN A 385 -16.32 -24.36 -24.58
CA ASN A 385 -14.98 -24.83 -24.92
C ASN A 385 -13.86 -23.91 -24.45
N GLY A 386 -14.18 -22.90 -23.62
CA GLY A 386 -13.24 -21.85 -23.24
C GLY A 386 -12.99 -20.85 -24.37
N PHE A 387 -11.91 -20.07 -24.25
CA PHE A 387 -11.50 -19.06 -25.23
C PHE A 387 -10.02 -18.72 -25.06
N GLU A 388 -9.47 -17.94 -26.00
CA GLU A 388 -8.12 -17.39 -25.89
C GLU A 388 -8.15 -15.96 -25.39
N THR A 389 -7.17 -15.59 -24.55
CA THR A 389 -7.03 -14.22 -24.04
C THR A 389 -5.58 -13.90 -23.70
N THR A 390 -5.31 -12.65 -23.37
CA THR A 390 -3.99 -12.16 -22.96
C THR A 390 -4.00 -11.69 -21.52
N LEU A 391 -2.85 -11.81 -20.85
CA LEU A 391 -2.61 -11.20 -19.54
C LEU A 391 -1.25 -10.51 -19.59
N PHE A 392 -1.23 -9.20 -19.35
CA PHE A 392 0.03 -8.49 -19.19
C PHE A 392 0.25 -8.12 -17.73
N TYR A 393 1.54 -8.13 -17.32
CA TYR A 393 1.93 -7.81 -15.95
C TYR A 393 3.33 -7.22 -15.90
N TYR A 394 3.68 -6.59 -14.78
CA TYR A 394 5.06 -6.31 -14.41
C TYR A 394 5.40 -7.06 -13.13
N GLU A 395 6.67 -7.37 -12.94
CA GLU A 395 7.12 -8.06 -11.74
C GLU A 395 7.67 -7.04 -10.74
N TYR A 396 6.91 -6.85 -9.67
CA TYR A 396 7.33 -6.01 -8.55
C TYR A 396 7.97 -6.85 -7.43
N PHE A 397 7.49 -8.09 -7.27
CA PHE A 397 8.05 -9.12 -6.40
C PHE A 397 8.08 -10.46 -7.15
N PRO A 398 9.05 -11.34 -6.86
CA PRO A 398 9.14 -12.67 -7.51
C PRO A 398 7.85 -13.48 -7.39
N GLN A 399 7.13 -13.36 -6.27
CA GLN A 399 5.87 -14.03 -6.01
C GLN A 399 4.79 -13.71 -7.05
N MET A 400 4.82 -12.52 -7.66
CA MET A 400 3.84 -12.14 -8.68
C MET A 400 3.93 -13.03 -9.93
N SER A 401 5.12 -13.37 -10.38
CA SER A 401 5.30 -14.28 -11.51
C SER A 401 4.74 -15.66 -11.21
N SER A 402 4.96 -16.19 -10.01
CA SER A 402 4.40 -17.47 -9.57
C SER A 402 2.87 -17.45 -9.53
N GLN A 403 2.28 -16.37 -8.98
CA GLN A 403 0.83 -16.22 -8.94
C GLN A 403 0.20 -16.13 -10.35
N VAL A 404 0.81 -15.35 -11.25
CA VAL A 404 0.33 -15.22 -12.64
C VAL A 404 0.34 -16.57 -13.36
N GLN A 405 1.40 -17.38 -13.16
CA GLN A 405 1.48 -18.73 -13.72
C GLN A 405 0.44 -19.68 -13.13
N LEU A 406 0.17 -19.58 -11.82
CA LEU A 406 -0.89 -20.37 -11.19
C LEU A 406 -2.27 -20.00 -11.73
N VAL A 407 -2.57 -18.72 -11.91
CA VAL A 407 -3.81 -18.26 -12.55
C VAL A 407 -3.94 -18.79 -13.97
N GLN A 408 -2.88 -18.70 -14.78
CA GLN A 408 -2.88 -19.27 -16.13
C GLN A 408 -3.17 -20.77 -16.13
N SER A 409 -2.49 -21.52 -15.25
CA SER A 409 -2.66 -22.96 -15.10
C SER A 409 -4.09 -23.33 -14.67
N ASP A 410 -4.64 -22.63 -13.68
CA ASP A 410 -5.99 -22.87 -13.19
C ASP A 410 -7.06 -22.58 -14.26
N LEU A 411 -6.93 -21.47 -14.99
CA LEU A 411 -7.85 -21.12 -16.07
C LEU A 411 -7.81 -22.11 -17.22
N LYS A 412 -6.61 -22.56 -17.60
CA LYS A 412 -6.45 -23.62 -18.62
C LYS A 412 -7.07 -24.92 -18.17
N LYS A 413 -6.72 -25.38 -16.96
CA LYS A 413 -7.18 -26.66 -16.41
C LYS A 413 -8.70 -26.72 -16.21
N ASN A 414 -9.25 -25.67 -15.62
CA ASN A 414 -10.62 -25.68 -15.12
C ASN A 414 -11.66 -25.19 -16.13
N LEU A 415 -11.26 -24.26 -17.02
CA LEU A 415 -12.17 -23.62 -17.98
C LEU A 415 -11.72 -23.75 -19.44
N ASN A 416 -10.57 -24.39 -19.72
CA ASN A 416 -9.95 -24.41 -21.03
C ASN A 416 -9.69 -23.00 -21.62
N ILE A 417 -9.50 -21.98 -20.77
CA ILE A 417 -9.13 -20.64 -21.20
C ILE A 417 -7.61 -20.61 -21.42
N ASN A 418 -7.19 -20.29 -22.64
CA ASN A 418 -5.78 -20.15 -22.99
C ASN A 418 -5.32 -18.70 -22.76
N VAL A 419 -4.49 -18.48 -21.76
CA VAL A 419 -3.97 -17.16 -21.41
C VAL A 419 -2.56 -16.98 -21.93
N LYS A 420 -2.35 -16.04 -22.86
CA LYS A 420 -1.01 -15.63 -23.30
C LYS A 420 -0.48 -14.56 -22.33
N ILE A 421 0.57 -14.90 -21.57
CA ILE A 421 1.19 -14.00 -20.60
C ILE A 421 2.26 -13.13 -21.28
N THR A 422 2.27 -11.82 -20.93
CA THR A 422 3.31 -10.88 -21.37
C THR A 422 3.83 -10.12 -20.15
N LYS A 423 5.12 -10.31 -19.83
CA LYS A 423 5.83 -9.52 -18.80
C LYS A 423 6.32 -8.22 -19.43
N LEU A 424 6.06 -7.10 -18.79
CA LEU A 424 6.45 -5.75 -19.21
C LEU A 424 7.37 -5.13 -18.16
N ASP A 425 8.15 -4.13 -18.53
CA ASP A 425 8.75 -3.22 -17.58
C ASP A 425 7.66 -2.32 -16.94
N TYR A 426 7.96 -1.74 -15.78
CA TYR A 426 6.97 -0.96 -15.03
C TYR A 426 6.41 0.24 -15.82
N THR A 427 7.25 0.96 -16.54
CA THR A 427 6.84 2.17 -17.27
C THR A 427 5.87 1.83 -18.40
N THR A 428 6.21 0.81 -19.19
CA THR A 428 5.36 0.29 -20.27
C THR A 428 4.05 -0.29 -19.71
N TYR A 429 4.14 -1.07 -18.61
CA TYR A 429 2.97 -1.60 -17.94
C TYR A 429 2.02 -0.49 -17.48
N TYR A 430 2.56 0.48 -16.74
CA TYR A 430 1.76 1.55 -16.14
C TYR A 430 1.11 2.44 -17.19
N GLY A 431 1.86 2.85 -18.22
CA GLY A 431 1.30 3.62 -19.34
C GLY A 431 0.13 2.88 -20.01
N ARG A 432 0.32 1.60 -20.34
CA ARG A 432 -0.74 0.77 -20.93
C ARG A 432 -1.96 0.61 -20.03
N TYR A 433 -1.73 0.44 -18.73
CA TYR A 433 -2.79 0.24 -17.74
C TYR A 433 -3.66 1.49 -17.54
N VAL A 434 -3.04 2.66 -17.34
CA VAL A 434 -3.78 3.91 -17.08
C VAL A 434 -4.51 4.47 -18.30
N GLU A 435 -4.00 4.19 -19.50
CA GLU A 435 -4.69 4.55 -20.74
C GLU A 435 -5.96 3.74 -20.98
N SER A 436 -6.14 2.64 -20.25
CA SER A 436 -7.27 1.69 -20.41
C SER A 436 -7.46 1.18 -21.84
N LYS A 437 -6.41 1.25 -22.69
CA LYS A 437 -6.41 0.79 -24.09
C LYS A 437 -5.85 -0.62 -24.23
N TRP A 438 -6.40 -1.55 -23.46
CA TRP A 438 -5.96 -2.95 -23.48
C TRP A 438 -7.16 -3.89 -23.51
N ASP A 439 -6.92 -5.08 -24.06
CA ASP A 439 -7.85 -6.19 -24.11
C ASP A 439 -7.39 -7.31 -23.19
N GLY A 440 -8.31 -8.20 -22.81
CA GLY A 440 -7.96 -9.33 -21.97
C GLY A 440 -7.85 -8.96 -20.49
N MET A 441 -6.71 -9.29 -19.90
CA MET A 441 -6.46 -9.19 -18.47
C MET A 441 -5.19 -8.41 -18.18
N SER A 442 -5.17 -7.73 -17.05
CA SER A 442 -3.98 -7.09 -16.49
C SER A 442 -3.77 -7.58 -15.06
N TRP A 443 -2.55 -7.95 -14.69
CA TRP A 443 -2.17 -8.23 -13.31
C TRP A 443 -1.27 -7.11 -12.78
N GLY A 444 -1.64 -6.57 -11.63
CA GLY A 444 -0.83 -5.53 -10.99
C GLY A 444 -1.52 -4.91 -9.80
N PHE A 445 -1.12 -3.70 -9.47
CA PHE A 445 -1.81 -2.89 -8.46
C PHE A 445 -3.23 -2.60 -8.92
N GLN A 446 -4.18 -3.19 -8.22
CA GLN A 446 -5.60 -2.97 -8.45
C GLN A 446 -6.14 -1.79 -7.61
N SER A 447 -5.24 -1.10 -6.95
CA SER A 447 -5.53 0.11 -6.18
C SER A 447 -4.24 0.88 -5.97
N GLY A 448 -4.32 2.20 -5.82
CA GLY A 448 -3.18 3.05 -5.48
C GLY A 448 -2.61 2.73 -4.10
N HIS A 449 -1.56 3.44 -3.75
CA HIS A 449 -0.92 3.29 -2.45
C HIS A 449 -1.71 3.95 -1.31
N ALA A 450 -2.65 4.84 -1.62
CA ALA A 450 -3.51 5.46 -0.63
C ALA A 450 -4.57 4.48 -0.10
N VAL A 451 -4.98 4.66 1.13
CA VAL A 451 -5.97 3.79 1.81
C VAL A 451 -7.30 4.46 2.01
N GLY A 452 -7.40 5.75 1.68
CA GLY A 452 -8.61 6.53 1.84
C GLY A 452 -9.82 5.85 1.20
N LEU A 453 -10.94 5.91 1.91
CA LEU A 453 -12.18 5.28 1.46
C LEU A 453 -12.64 5.83 0.11
N ASP A 454 -12.45 7.12 -0.12
CA ASP A 454 -12.80 7.79 -1.38
C ASP A 454 -11.98 7.26 -2.56
N GLU A 455 -10.66 7.09 -2.37
CA GLU A 455 -9.82 6.53 -3.42
C GLU A 455 -10.23 5.11 -3.77
N ARG A 456 -10.48 4.28 -2.76
CA ARG A 456 -10.84 2.87 -2.94
C ARG A 456 -12.21 2.64 -3.54
N THR A 457 -13.09 3.62 -3.44
CA THR A 457 -14.46 3.56 -3.92
C THR A 457 -14.68 4.47 -5.13
N TYR A 458 -14.94 5.75 -4.92
CA TYR A 458 -15.29 6.66 -6.02
C TYR A 458 -14.18 6.76 -7.07
N MET A 459 -12.94 7.02 -6.65
CA MET A 459 -11.87 7.27 -7.63
C MET A 459 -11.59 6.05 -8.52
N TYR A 460 -11.64 4.83 -7.98
CA TYR A 460 -11.35 3.62 -8.75
C TYR A 460 -12.55 2.93 -9.38
N MET A 461 -13.79 3.23 -8.94
CA MET A 461 -14.95 2.46 -9.39
C MET A 461 -16.07 3.30 -10.00
N HIS A 462 -16.15 4.62 -9.73
CA HIS A 462 -17.18 5.45 -10.33
C HIS A 462 -16.92 5.64 -11.84
N SER A 463 -17.94 5.44 -12.68
CA SER A 463 -17.80 5.45 -14.14
C SER A 463 -17.23 6.75 -14.72
N LYS A 464 -17.48 7.89 -14.06
CA LYS A 464 -16.98 9.22 -14.46
C LYS A 464 -15.62 9.58 -13.89
N SER A 465 -15.01 8.71 -13.08
CA SER A 465 -13.70 8.98 -12.50
C SER A 465 -12.59 8.78 -13.53
N THR A 466 -11.68 9.73 -13.62
CA THR A 466 -10.49 9.63 -14.48
C THR A 466 -9.52 8.55 -14.04
N LYS A 467 -9.67 8.02 -12.81
CA LYS A 467 -8.87 6.94 -12.23
C LYS A 467 -9.55 5.56 -12.33
N ASN A 468 -10.69 5.47 -12.99
CA ASN A 468 -11.39 4.22 -13.20
C ASN A 468 -10.69 3.36 -14.29
N PHE A 469 -9.47 2.92 -14.02
CA PHE A 469 -8.68 2.09 -14.95
C PHE A 469 -9.26 0.69 -15.15
N PHE A 470 -10.17 0.27 -14.28
CA PHE A 470 -10.90 -1.00 -14.38
C PHE A 470 -12.06 -0.95 -15.34
N ARG A 471 -12.41 0.23 -15.82
CA ARG A 471 -13.55 0.46 -16.72
C ARG A 471 -14.86 -0.05 -16.13
N VAL A 472 -15.02 0.12 -14.82
CA VAL A 472 -16.27 -0.18 -14.12
C VAL A 472 -17.35 0.76 -14.65
N ASN A 473 -18.46 0.17 -15.08
CA ASN A 473 -19.64 0.90 -15.53
C ASN A 473 -20.87 0.23 -14.89
N ASP A 474 -21.08 0.53 -13.62
CA ASP A 474 -22.17 -0.02 -12.80
C ASP A 474 -22.93 1.11 -12.12
N PRO A 475 -24.20 1.35 -12.50
CA PRO A 475 -24.98 2.47 -11.97
C PRO A 475 -25.21 2.39 -10.46
N VAL A 476 -25.22 1.19 -9.87
CA VAL A 476 -25.35 1.01 -8.42
C VAL A 476 -24.08 1.47 -7.72
N ILE A 477 -22.92 1.17 -8.28
CA ILE A 477 -21.63 1.68 -7.77
C ILE A 477 -21.57 3.21 -7.88
N ASP A 478 -22.00 3.78 -9.00
CA ASP A 478 -22.02 5.23 -9.21
C ASP A 478 -22.90 5.94 -8.17
N GLU A 479 -24.11 5.42 -7.93
CA GLU A 479 -25.02 5.94 -6.92
C GLU A 479 -24.41 5.85 -5.50
N LEU A 480 -23.95 4.64 -5.12
CA LEU A 480 -23.43 4.39 -3.77
C LEU A 480 -22.16 5.21 -3.49
N THR A 481 -21.24 5.31 -4.44
CA THR A 481 -20.01 6.08 -4.26
C THR A 481 -20.26 7.58 -4.21
N THR A 482 -21.23 8.07 -4.99
CA THR A 482 -21.70 9.48 -4.92
C THR A 482 -22.37 9.74 -3.57
N LYS A 483 -23.23 8.84 -3.08
CA LYS A 483 -23.87 8.94 -1.77
C LYS A 483 -22.82 8.95 -0.66
N LEU A 484 -21.82 8.07 -0.73
CA LEU A 484 -20.75 7.97 0.25
C LEU A 484 -20.04 9.31 0.44
N ARG A 485 -19.68 9.99 -0.64
CA ARG A 485 -19.03 11.31 -0.59
C ARG A 485 -19.86 12.39 0.09
N ARG A 486 -21.17 12.26 0.08
CA ARG A 486 -22.12 13.24 0.66
C ARG A 486 -22.55 12.91 2.09
N THR A 487 -22.15 11.76 2.60
CA THR A 487 -22.56 11.27 3.92
C THR A 487 -21.52 11.63 4.96
N PRO A 488 -21.80 12.52 5.93
CA PRO A 488 -20.85 12.89 6.97
C PRO A 488 -20.82 11.87 8.13
N ASP A 489 -21.90 11.15 8.37
CA ASP A 489 -22.01 10.19 9.46
C ASP A 489 -21.21 8.93 9.19
N ARG A 490 -20.31 8.58 10.10
CA ARG A 490 -19.39 7.45 9.95
C ARG A 490 -20.09 6.09 9.96
N ALA A 491 -21.16 5.92 10.71
CA ALA A 491 -21.89 4.66 10.76
C ALA A 491 -22.65 4.42 9.46
N GLU A 492 -23.21 5.50 8.89
CA GLU A 492 -23.82 5.45 7.56
C GLU A 492 -22.77 5.24 6.47
N GLN A 493 -21.61 5.92 6.53
CA GLN A 493 -20.48 5.66 5.62
C GLN A 493 -20.08 4.19 5.64
N ARG A 494 -19.98 3.58 6.82
CA ARG A 494 -19.66 2.16 7.00
C ARG A 494 -20.69 1.25 6.32
N THR A 495 -21.96 1.58 6.47
CA THR A 495 -23.07 0.85 5.84
C THR A 495 -23.02 0.96 4.31
N ILE A 496 -22.75 2.15 3.78
CA ILE A 496 -22.62 2.38 2.34
C ILE A 496 -21.38 1.67 1.79
N ALA A 497 -20.25 1.76 2.48
CA ALA A 497 -19.01 1.08 2.11
C ALA A 497 -19.22 -0.44 2.01
N LYS A 498 -19.96 -1.04 2.96
CA LYS A 498 -20.31 -2.46 2.89
C LYS A 498 -21.14 -2.80 1.65
N LYS A 499 -22.13 -1.98 1.30
CA LYS A 499 -22.94 -2.19 0.07
C LYS A 499 -22.09 -2.08 -1.19
N ILE A 500 -21.12 -1.15 -1.24
CA ILE A 500 -20.18 -1.02 -2.35
C ILE A 500 -19.33 -2.29 -2.47
N VAL A 501 -18.79 -2.78 -1.38
CA VAL A 501 -17.96 -3.98 -1.34
C VAL A 501 -18.75 -5.22 -1.74
N ASP A 502 -19.99 -5.37 -1.24
CA ASP A 502 -20.87 -6.49 -1.61
C ASP A 502 -21.18 -6.47 -3.12
N ARG A 503 -21.43 -5.28 -3.69
CA ARG A 503 -21.65 -5.14 -5.14
C ARG A 503 -20.38 -5.47 -5.93
N GLU A 504 -19.23 -4.98 -5.49
CA GLU A 504 -17.94 -5.29 -6.11
C GLU A 504 -17.70 -6.80 -6.17
N TYR A 505 -17.95 -7.50 -5.06
CA TYR A 505 -17.73 -8.95 -4.98
C TYR A 505 -18.77 -9.74 -5.78
N ASP A 506 -20.04 -9.34 -5.73
CA ASP A 506 -21.09 -10.00 -6.51
C ASP A 506 -20.85 -9.86 -8.02
N GLN A 507 -20.49 -8.68 -8.48
CA GLN A 507 -20.26 -8.41 -9.91
C GLN A 507 -18.84 -8.75 -10.38
N VAL A 508 -17.95 -9.16 -9.47
CA VAL A 508 -16.53 -9.42 -9.73
C VAL A 508 -15.92 -8.27 -10.54
N LEU A 509 -16.07 -7.04 -10.01
CA LEU A 509 -15.62 -5.82 -10.69
C LEU A 509 -14.11 -5.70 -10.68
N ARG A 510 -13.46 -6.15 -9.61
CA ARG A 510 -12.01 -6.25 -9.46
C ARG A 510 -11.71 -7.59 -8.83
N MET A 511 -10.76 -8.34 -9.38
CA MET A 511 -10.49 -9.71 -8.93
C MET A 511 -9.23 -9.73 -8.07
N TRP A 512 -9.43 -9.75 -6.76
CA TRP A 512 -8.36 -9.75 -5.77
C TRP A 512 -7.70 -11.12 -5.65
N MET A 513 -6.37 -11.09 -5.50
CA MET A 513 -5.57 -12.30 -5.27
C MET A 513 -4.93 -12.27 -3.89
N PRO A 514 -4.56 -13.44 -3.35
CA PRO A 514 -3.83 -13.52 -2.11
C PRO A 514 -2.53 -12.72 -2.19
N TYR A 515 -2.09 -12.22 -1.05
CA TYR A 515 -0.81 -11.54 -0.94
C TYR A 515 -0.15 -11.79 0.42
N ASP A 516 1.08 -11.39 0.51
CA ASP A 516 1.97 -11.63 1.62
C ASP A 516 1.51 -10.93 2.91
N ASN A 517 1.50 -11.68 4.00
CA ASN A 517 1.40 -11.17 5.35
C ASN A 517 2.82 -11.14 5.93
N GLY A 518 3.60 -10.13 5.54
CA GLY A 518 4.99 -9.99 5.98
C GLY A 518 5.12 -9.56 7.44
N PHE A 519 6.35 -9.46 7.91
CA PHE A 519 6.67 -9.06 9.27
C PHE A 519 7.57 -7.83 9.29
N LEU A 520 7.35 -6.98 10.28
CA LEU A 520 8.29 -5.93 10.67
C LEU A 520 9.16 -6.49 11.79
N VAL A 521 10.46 -6.40 11.64
CA VAL A 521 11.42 -6.87 12.63
C VAL A 521 12.30 -5.71 13.06
N PHE A 522 12.40 -5.49 14.37
CA PHE A 522 13.14 -4.39 14.97
C PHE A 522 14.16 -4.88 15.96
N GLN A 523 15.31 -4.21 16.04
CA GLN A 523 16.30 -4.46 17.08
C GLN A 523 15.72 -4.22 18.49
N PRO A 524 16.20 -4.94 19.54
CA PRO A 524 15.62 -4.85 20.89
C PRO A 524 15.69 -3.46 21.54
N HIS A 525 16.62 -2.62 21.10
CA HIS A 525 16.79 -1.26 21.62
C HIS A 525 15.87 -0.22 20.99
N MET A 526 15.14 -0.56 19.94
CA MET A 526 14.19 0.34 19.31
C MET A 526 12.93 0.48 20.17
N ARG A 527 12.38 1.69 20.24
CA ARG A 527 11.13 2.03 20.94
C ARG A 527 10.20 2.82 20.05
N ASN A 528 8.88 2.68 20.27
CA ASN A 528 7.82 3.35 19.53
C ASN A 528 7.89 3.12 18.02
N VAL A 529 8.26 1.90 17.63
CA VAL A 529 8.45 1.51 16.22
C VAL A 529 7.19 0.94 15.58
N ALA A 530 6.13 0.76 16.35
CA ALA A 530 4.89 0.21 15.84
C ALA A 530 4.32 1.07 14.73
N ALA A 531 4.09 0.46 13.60
CA ALA A 531 3.29 1.08 12.57
C ALA A 531 1.81 0.77 12.85
N GLY A 532 0.93 1.77 12.77
CA GLY A 532 -0.51 1.57 12.88
C GLY A 532 -1.09 0.72 11.74
N ALA A 533 -2.36 0.38 11.80
CA ALA A 533 -3.04 -0.40 10.75
C ALA A 533 -3.04 0.31 9.39
N LEU A 534 -3.09 1.62 9.40
CA LEU A 534 -3.00 2.46 8.20
C LEU A 534 -1.55 2.75 7.79
N ARG A 535 -0.69 1.78 7.95
CA ARG A 535 0.78 1.83 7.81
C ARG A 535 1.29 2.38 6.48
N ARG A 536 0.41 2.45 5.48
CA ARG A 536 0.75 3.00 4.16
C ARG A 536 0.31 4.44 3.96
N THR A 537 -0.67 4.93 4.71
CA THR A 537 -1.06 6.34 4.66
C THR A 537 0.05 7.25 5.15
N ASP A 538 0.95 6.72 5.96
CA ASP A 538 2.07 7.44 6.55
C ASP A 538 3.39 7.27 5.78
N GLY A 539 3.35 6.84 4.52
CA GLY A 539 4.56 6.65 3.73
C GLY A 539 5.41 5.46 4.20
N TYR A 540 4.76 4.31 4.36
CA TYR A 540 5.42 3.06 4.74
C TYR A 540 6.05 3.08 6.13
N GLY A 541 5.39 3.74 7.09
CA GLY A 541 5.79 3.82 8.48
C GLY A 541 6.91 4.83 8.76
N CYS A 542 7.28 5.65 7.76
CA CYS A 542 8.36 6.60 7.93
C CYS A 542 8.07 7.70 8.96
N PRO A 543 6.88 8.31 9.00
CA PRO A 543 6.59 9.29 10.04
C PRO A 543 6.63 8.71 11.47
N THR A 544 6.43 7.41 11.64
CA THR A 544 6.61 6.78 12.97
C THR A 544 8.06 6.82 13.44
N ILE A 545 9.03 6.89 12.53
CA ILE A 545 10.45 7.08 12.86
C ILE A 545 10.67 8.41 13.60
N ALA A 546 9.91 9.45 13.28
CA ALA A 546 9.98 10.72 14.02
C ALA A 546 9.53 10.59 15.49
N ARG A 547 8.77 9.55 15.81
CA ARG A 547 8.27 9.21 17.14
C ARG A 547 9.09 8.11 17.82
N SER A 548 9.93 7.43 17.06
CA SER A 548 10.81 6.35 17.56
C SER A 548 12.05 6.92 18.26
N TRP A 549 12.65 6.10 19.11
CA TRP A 549 13.88 6.44 19.79
C TRP A 549 14.70 5.19 20.12
N ILE A 550 15.98 5.36 20.45
CA ILE A 550 16.95 4.30 20.69
C ILE A 550 17.24 4.21 22.19
N ASP A 551 16.96 3.04 22.79
CA ASP A 551 17.18 2.76 24.22
C ASP A 551 18.53 2.03 24.39
N LYS A 552 19.61 2.71 24.07
CA LYS A 552 20.99 2.26 24.31
C LYS A 552 21.58 2.99 25.49
#